data_0b799dc10aff0450fcff4ca169daffb2
#
_entry.id   0b799dc10aff0450fcff4ca169daffb2
#
_cell.length_a   1.000
_cell.length_b   1.000
_cell.length_c   1.000
_cell.angle_alpha   90.00
_cell.angle_beta   90.00
_cell.angle_gamma   90.00
#
_symmetry.space_group_name_H-M   'P 1'
#
loop_
_entity.id
_entity.type
_entity.pdbx_description
1 polymer ?
#
loop_
_entity_poly.entity_id
_entity_poly.type
_entity_poly.pdbx_seq_one_letter_code
_entity_poly.pdbx_strand_id
1 'polypeptide(L)'
;MKKIFILFLIPQFIFAELVLEITKGSDDPFVIALLSFDGKKALTDEVDTIINNDLKRTGEFKIIKDEKLLSSPSNEEDINFNEFKLLGIDYIVMGALESEDKFNLSASYEIYNVVSKKKIRTSKVFGIPNKIKQLSHYISDGIYEEITGIKGVASTKILYRRGCYGSSRFAIGLYDRRYKHRSP
;
A
#
# COMPACT_ATOMS: atom_id res chain seq x y z
N MET A 1 -58.28 -42.41 30.50
CA MET A 1 -56.88 -42.04 30.82
C MET A 1 -56.31 -41.16 29.73
N LYS A 2 -56.33 -39.83 29.99
CA LYS A 2 -55.80 -38.82 28.97
C LYS A 2 -54.34 -38.63 29.28
N LYS A 3 -53.48 -39.04 28.32
CA LYS A 3 -52.04 -38.77 28.40
C LYS A 3 -51.78 -37.34 27.91
N ILE A 4 -51.44 -36.46 28.88
CA ILE A 4 -50.99 -35.08 28.59
C ILE A 4 -49.55 -35.16 28.12
N PHE A 5 -49.32 -34.85 26.85
CA PHE A 5 -47.99 -34.70 26.25
C PHE A 5 -47.53 -33.25 26.42
N ILE A 6 -46.77 -33.02 27.49
CA ILE A 6 -46.14 -31.70 27.73
C ILE A 6 -44.96 -31.60 26.77
N LEU A 7 -45.15 -30.84 25.68
CA LEU A 7 -44.09 -30.45 24.78
C LEU A 7 -43.21 -29.39 25.47
N PHE A 8 -42.05 -29.83 25.91
CA PHE A 8 -41.06 -28.97 26.57
C PHE A 8 -40.40 -28.06 25.52
N LEU A 9 -40.90 -26.82 25.40
CA LEU A 9 -40.36 -25.79 24.53
C LEU A 9 -39.09 -25.25 25.20
N ILE A 10 -37.92 -25.78 24.83
CA ILE A 10 -36.64 -25.28 25.29
C ILE A 10 -36.32 -24.02 24.50
N PRO A 11 -36.20 -22.80 25.12
CA PRO A 11 -35.76 -21.61 24.43
C PRO A 11 -34.30 -21.78 24.04
N GLN A 12 -34.04 -21.82 22.74
CA GLN A 12 -32.68 -21.76 22.19
C GLN A 12 -32.17 -20.32 22.38
N PHE A 13 -31.39 -20.12 23.45
CA PHE A 13 -30.61 -18.88 23.59
C PHE A 13 -29.49 -18.91 22.55
N ILE A 14 -29.74 -18.28 21.40
CA ILE A 14 -28.71 -17.98 20.41
C ILE A 14 -27.88 -16.85 21.03
N PHE A 15 -26.75 -17.20 21.62
CA PHE A 15 -25.70 -16.20 21.93
C PHE A 15 -25.09 -15.74 20.61
N ALA A 16 -25.57 -14.63 20.11
CA ALA A 16 -24.84 -13.90 19.07
C ALA A 16 -23.60 -13.30 19.74
N GLU A 17 -22.47 -13.95 19.58
CA GLU A 17 -21.16 -13.42 19.97
C GLU A 17 -20.86 -12.26 19.02
N LEU A 18 -21.05 -11.03 19.50
CA LEU A 18 -20.62 -9.83 18.82
C LEU A 18 -19.09 -9.78 18.89
N VAL A 19 -18.42 -10.36 17.91
CA VAL A 19 -16.98 -10.16 17.73
C VAL A 19 -16.79 -8.72 17.27
N LEU A 20 -16.61 -7.81 18.22
CA LEU A 20 -16.15 -6.47 17.97
C LEU A 20 -14.66 -6.57 17.68
N GLU A 21 -14.31 -6.73 16.41
CA GLU A 21 -12.94 -6.59 15.95
C GLU A 21 -12.57 -5.10 16.08
N ILE A 22 -12.07 -4.73 17.26
CA ILE A 22 -11.41 -3.45 17.46
C ILE A 22 -10.11 -3.59 16.66
N THR A 23 -10.12 -3.17 15.41
CA THR A 23 -8.90 -2.81 14.70
C THR A 23 -8.30 -1.66 15.52
N LYS A 24 -7.44 -2.03 16.45
CA LYS A 24 -6.55 -1.10 17.14
C LYS A 24 -5.80 -0.43 16.01
N GLY A 25 -6.16 0.81 15.66
CA GLY A 25 -5.30 1.66 14.89
C GLY A 25 -3.95 1.57 15.59
N SER A 26 -2.92 1.14 14.88
CA SER A 26 -1.58 1.03 15.43
C SER A 26 -1.23 2.42 15.95
N ASP A 27 -1.14 2.61 17.27
CA ASP A 27 -0.72 3.88 17.86
C ASP A 27 0.72 4.21 17.41
N ASP A 28 1.47 3.19 16.94
CA ASP A 28 2.80 3.32 16.37
C ASP A 28 2.80 2.87 14.89
N PRO A 29 3.08 3.79 13.95
CA PRO A 29 3.17 3.47 12.53
C PRO A 29 4.39 2.58 12.25
N PHE A 30 4.24 1.62 11.31
CA PHE A 30 5.37 0.82 10.84
C PHE A 30 6.45 1.71 10.24
N VAL A 31 7.69 1.49 10.64
CA VAL A 31 8.83 2.24 10.13
C VAL A 31 9.43 1.50 8.94
N ILE A 32 9.40 2.12 7.77
CA ILE A 32 9.90 1.55 6.52
C ILE A 32 11.12 2.32 6.04
N ALA A 33 12.20 1.62 5.75
CA ALA A 33 13.29 2.14 4.94
C ALA A 33 12.92 1.95 3.46
N LEU A 34 12.65 3.04 2.76
CA LEU A 34 12.44 3.04 1.33
C LEU A 34 13.77 3.41 0.66
N LEU A 35 14.47 2.41 0.13
CA LEU A 35 15.69 2.60 -0.64
C LEU A 35 15.35 3.12 -2.03
N SER A 36 16.22 3.94 -2.59
CA SER A 36 16.05 4.45 -3.94
C SER A 36 16.07 3.31 -4.95
N PHE A 37 15.10 3.32 -5.87
CA PHE A 37 15.05 2.31 -6.92
C PHE A 37 16.22 2.45 -7.87
N ASP A 38 16.83 1.34 -8.27
CA ASP A 38 17.84 1.31 -9.30
C ASP A 38 17.25 1.61 -10.67
N GLY A 39 18.00 2.33 -11.53
CA GLY A 39 17.59 2.60 -12.89
C GLY A 39 17.88 4.03 -13.36
N LYS A 40 17.13 4.48 -14.38
CA LYS A 40 17.28 5.85 -14.88
C LYS A 40 16.77 6.85 -13.86
N LYS A 41 17.65 7.70 -13.31
CA LYS A 41 17.37 8.62 -12.22
C LYS A 41 16.07 9.43 -12.39
N ALA A 42 15.81 9.95 -13.58
CA ALA A 42 14.58 10.72 -13.82
C ALA A 42 13.29 9.92 -13.62
N LEU A 43 13.32 8.61 -13.84
CA LEU A 43 12.17 7.71 -13.63
C LEU A 43 12.10 7.23 -12.18
N THR A 44 13.24 6.88 -11.59
CA THR A 44 13.30 6.39 -10.22
C THR A 44 12.91 7.46 -9.21
N ASP A 45 13.38 8.70 -9.38
CA ASP A 45 13.00 9.83 -8.51
C ASP A 45 11.48 10.08 -8.51
N GLU A 46 10.80 9.90 -9.67
CA GLU A 46 9.34 10.01 -9.74
C GLU A 46 8.65 8.85 -9.03
N VAL A 47 9.12 7.62 -9.23
CA VAL A 47 8.58 6.41 -8.56
C VAL A 47 8.73 6.51 -7.04
N ASP A 48 9.93 6.81 -6.55
CA ASP A 48 10.24 6.93 -5.12
C ASP A 48 9.39 8.02 -4.46
N THR A 49 9.21 9.15 -5.15
CA THR A 49 8.38 10.24 -4.65
C THR A 49 6.92 9.82 -4.52
N ILE A 50 6.38 9.10 -5.51
CA ILE A 50 4.98 8.67 -5.50
C ILE A 50 4.77 7.62 -4.41
N ILE A 51 5.62 6.58 -4.33
CA ILE A 51 5.51 5.53 -3.32
C ILE A 51 5.58 6.15 -1.91
N ASN A 52 6.56 7.02 -1.65
CA ASN A 52 6.69 7.70 -0.37
C ASN A 52 5.43 8.50 0.00
N ASN A 53 4.84 9.22 -0.96
CA ASN A 53 3.64 10.03 -0.72
C ASN A 53 2.39 9.16 -0.51
N ASP A 54 2.25 8.08 -1.26
CA ASP A 54 1.13 7.16 -1.12
C ASP A 54 1.15 6.48 0.25
N LEU A 55 2.27 5.88 0.63
CA LEU A 55 2.42 5.19 1.90
C LEU A 55 2.26 6.16 3.09
N LYS A 56 2.88 7.33 3.06
CA LYS A 56 2.71 8.34 4.13
C LYS A 56 1.28 8.80 4.29
N ARG A 57 0.52 8.89 3.20
CA ARG A 57 -0.87 9.36 3.23
C ARG A 57 -1.81 8.41 3.97
N THR A 58 -1.45 7.13 4.09
CA THR A 58 -2.25 6.15 4.82
C THR A 58 -2.26 6.42 6.33
N GLY A 59 -1.20 7.06 6.86
CA GLY A 59 -0.99 7.25 8.29
C GLY A 59 -0.41 6.01 8.99
N GLU A 60 -0.38 4.86 8.32
CA GLU A 60 0.12 3.58 8.86
C GLU A 60 1.64 3.45 8.81
N PHE A 61 2.32 4.35 8.06
CA PHE A 61 3.75 4.23 7.79
C PHE A 61 4.54 5.49 8.06
N LYS A 62 5.68 5.31 8.73
CA LYS A 62 6.75 6.29 8.83
C LYS A 62 7.87 5.90 7.87
N ILE A 63 8.08 6.68 6.81
CA ILE A 63 9.08 6.38 5.79
C ILE A 63 10.40 7.08 6.10
N ILE A 64 11.46 6.31 6.16
CA ILE A 64 12.84 6.76 6.22
C ILE A 64 13.42 6.59 4.82
N LYS A 65 13.87 7.70 4.22
CA LYS A 65 14.50 7.68 2.90
C LYS A 65 15.98 7.33 3.04
N ASP A 66 16.53 6.81 1.94
CA ASP A 66 17.92 6.43 1.75
C ASP A 66 18.93 7.49 2.25
N GLU A 67 18.69 8.76 1.96
CA GLU A 67 19.53 9.90 2.38
C GLU A 67 19.75 9.99 3.91
N LYS A 68 18.92 9.32 4.69
CA LYS A 68 19.00 9.30 6.16
C LYS A 68 19.54 8.00 6.73
N LEU A 69 19.89 7.06 5.86
CA LEU A 69 20.44 5.78 6.24
C LEU A 69 21.97 5.83 6.25
N LEU A 70 22.59 5.00 7.06
CA LEU A 70 24.04 4.89 7.12
C LEU A 70 24.59 4.02 5.98
N SER A 71 23.78 3.08 5.51
CA SER A 71 24.10 2.19 4.38
C SER A 71 22.90 2.10 3.43
N SER A 72 23.19 2.02 2.13
CA SER A 72 22.26 1.82 1.04
C SER A 72 22.58 0.54 0.31
N PRO A 73 22.09 -0.62 0.80
CA PRO A 73 22.34 -1.89 0.14
C PRO A 73 21.63 -1.91 -1.23
N SER A 74 22.35 -2.41 -2.24
CA SER A 74 21.79 -2.64 -3.58
C SER A 74 21.32 -4.08 -3.78
N ASN A 75 21.78 -5.02 -2.94
CA ASN A 75 21.48 -6.44 -3.01
C ASN A 75 21.12 -6.97 -1.62
N GLU A 76 20.43 -8.12 -1.60
CA GLU A 76 20.06 -8.81 -0.36
C GLU A 76 21.28 -9.14 0.54
N GLU A 77 22.39 -9.54 -0.07
CA GLU A 77 23.61 -9.93 0.64
C GLU A 77 24.28 -8.75 1.39
N ASP A 78 24.05 -7.54 0.91
CA ASP A 78 24.60 -6.30 1.48
C ASP A 78 23.75 -5.76 2.64
N ILE A 79 22.58 -6.35 2.92
CA ILE A 79 21.66 -5.85 3.95
C ILE A 79 22.20 -6.17 5.34
N ASN A 80 22.62 -5.15 6.07
CA ASN A 80 22.94 -5.28 7.49
C ASN A 80 21.69 -5.11 8.36
N PHE A 81 20.91 -6.17 8.52
CA PHE A 81 19.67 -6.15 9.31
C PHE A 81 19.83 -5.63 10.74
N ASN A 82 21.03 -5.81 11.36
CA ASN A 82 21.27 -5.33 12.71
C ASN A 82 21.32 -3.79 12.76
N GLU A 83 21.87 -3.15 11.73
CA GLU A 83 21.91 -1.69 11.58
C GLU A 83 20.49 -1.13 11.46
N PHE A 84 19.68 -1.69 10.55
CA PHE A 84 18.29 -1.26 10.38
C PHE A 84 17.44 -1.45 11.64
N LYS A 85 17.68 -2.56 12.36
CA LYS A 85 17.04 -2.80 13.65
C LYS A 85 17.40 -1.77 14.72
N LEU A 86 18.65 -1.34 14.79
CA LEU A 86 19.09 -0.28 15.72
C LEU A 86 18.46 1.08 15.40
N LEU A 87 18.15 1.33 14.13
CA LEU A 87 17.42 2.52 13.69
C LEU A 87 15.90 2.44 13.92
N GLY A 88 15.40 1.31 14.47
CA GLY A 88 13.97 1.09 14.71
C GLY A 88 13.18 0.89 13.43
N ILE A 89 13.80 0.34 12.37
CA ILE A 89 13.16 0.06 11.10
C ILE A 89 12.56 -1.35 11.14
N ASP A 90 11.28 -1.47 10.74
CA ASP A 90 10.54 -2.73 10.72
C ASP A 90 10.69 -3.46 9.38
N TYR A 91 10.66 -2.68 8.28
CA TYR A 91 10.71 -3.20 6.91
C TYR A 91 11.68 -2.42 6.04
N ILE A 92 12.29 -3.11 5.10
CA ILE A 92 13.13 -2.52 4.04
C ILE A 92 12.45 -2.80 2.70
N VAL A 93 12.32 -1.78 1.88
CA VAL A 93 11.82 -1.88 0.51
C VAL A 93 12.91 -1.43 -0.43
N MET A 94 13.27 -2.27 -1.38
CA MET A 94 14.23 -1.98 -2.45
C MET A 94 13.66 -2.44 -3.77
N GLY A 95 14.11 -1.84 -4.87
CA GLY A 95 13.61 -2.19 -6.19
C GLY A 95 14.47 -1.67 -7.32
N ALA A 96 14.12 -2.08 -8.52
CA ALA A 96 14.78 -1.68 -9.75
C ALA A 96 13.76 -1.39 -10.86
N LEU A 97 14.07 -0.41 -11.70
CA LEU A 97 13.31 -0.04 -12.89
C LEU A 97 14.11 -0.40 -14.14
N GLU A 98 13.54 -1.25 -14.97
CA GLU A 98 14.07 -1.64 -16.26
C GLU A 98 13.21 -1.04 -17.37
N SER A 99 13.80 -0.27 -18.25
CA SER A 99 13.14 0.30 -19.43
C SER A 99 13.93 -0.12 -20.67
N GLU A 100 13.40 -1.09 -21.40
CA GLU A 100 14.03 -1.62 -22.61
C GLU A 100 13.81 -0.64 -23.80
N ASP A 101 12.63 -0.03 -23.86
CA ASP A 101 12.25 0.90 -24.92
C ASP A 101 11.24 1.96 -24.45
N LYS A 102 10.65 2.71 -25.40
CA LYS A 102 9.62 3.72 -25.10
C LYS A 102 8.26 3.14 -24.70
N PHE A 103 8.08 1.84 -24.84
CA PHE A 103 6.80 1.17 -24.64
C PHE A 103 6.82 0.19 -23.48
N ASN A 104 8.00 -0.30 -23.10
CA ASN A 104 8.17 -1.33 -22.09
C ASN A 104 8.91 -0.77 -20.87
N LEU A 105 8.22 -0.80 -19.75
CA LEU A 105 8.75 -0.46 -18.44
C LEU A 105 8.37 -1.58 -17.48
N SER A 106 9.34 -2.11 -16.76
CA SER A 106 9.07 -3.01 -15.64
C SER A 106 9.73 -2.49 -14.37
N ALA A 107 9.05 -2.71 -13.26
CA ALA A 107 9.57 -2.45 -11.92
C ALA A 107 9.57 -3.75 -11.14
N SER A 108 10.70 -4.16 -10.64
CA SER A 108 10.82 -5.21 -9.63
C SER A 108 11.01 -4.57 -8.27
N TYR A 109 10.39 -5.15 -7.22
CA TYR A 109 10.62 -4.71 -5.87
C TYR A 109 10.58 -5.87 -4.89
N GLU A 110 11.29 -5.71 -3.80
CA GLU A 110 11.42 -6.68 -2.74
C GLU A 110 11.16 -6.03 -1.39
N ILE A 111 10.55 -6.79 -0.50
CA ILE A 111 10.23 -6.36 0.86
C ILE A 111 10.89 -7.32 1.83
N TYR A 112 11.63 -6.77 2.78
CA TYR A 112 12.31 -7.52 3.83
C TYR A 112 11.76 -7.11 5.20
N ASN A 113 11.51 -8.12 6.04
CA ASN A 113 11.19 -7.88 7.44
C ASN A 113 12.49 -7.90 8.26
N VAL A 114 12.79 -6.79 8.93
CA VAL A 114 14.06 -6.59 9.66
C VAL A 114 14.15 -7.48 10.88
N VAL A 115 13.03 -7.73 11.58
CA VAL A 115 13.02 -8.55 12.80
C VAL A 115 13.29 -10.01 12.48
N SER A 116 12.60 -10.55 11.48
CA SER A 116 12.79 -11.96 11.06
C SER A 116 13.99 -12.17 10.16
N LYS A 117 14.60 -11.09 9.65
CA LYS A 117 15.72 -11.09 8.68
C LYS A 117 15.40 -11.90 7.42
N LYS A 118 14.16 -11.79 6.95
CA LYS A 118 13.68 -12.57 5.81
C LYS A 118 13.05 -11.65 4.76
N LYS A 119 13.27 -12.03 3.51
CA LYS A 119 12.51 -11.50 2.39
C LYS A 119 11.08 -12.05 2.48
N ILE A 120 10.09 -11.17 2.54
CA ILE A 120 8.68 -11.55 2.64
C ILE A 120 7.96 -11.46 1.30
N ARG A 121 8.45 -10.60 0.39
CA ARG A 121 7.86 -10.46 -0.93
C ARG A 121 8.90 -10.12 -1.99
N THR A 122 8.74 -10.72 -3.16
CA THR A 122 9.32 -10.28 -4.44
C THR A 122 8.19 -10.12 -5.43
N SER A 123 8.13 -8.99 -6.13
CA SER A 123 7.08 -8.73 -7.11
C SER A 123 7.63 -7.97 -8.31
N LYS A 124 7.03 -8.20 -9.48
CA LYS A 124 7.35 -7.47 -10.72
C LYS A 124 6.07 -6.89 -11.31
N VAL A 125 6.09 -5.60 -11.60
CA VAL A 125 4.97 -4.85 -12.17
C VAL A 125 5.37 -4.34 -13.54
N PHE A 126 4.50 -4.54 -14.52
CA PHE A 126 4.72 -4.11 -15.90
C PHE A 126 3.90 -2.86 -16.23
N GLY A 127 4.46 -1.98 -17.03
CA GLY A 127 3.82 -0.74 -17.43
C GLY A 127 4.45 -0.15 -18.67
N ILE A 128 4.12 1.11 -18.92
CA ILE A 128 4.71 1.92 -19.98
C ILE A 128 5.23 3.23 -19.38
N PRO A 129 6.33 3.80 -19.89
CA PRO A 129 6.96 4.97 -19.29
C PRO A 129 6.03 6.18 -19.10
N ASN A 130 5.10 6.42 -20.03
CA ASN A 130 4.14 7.51 -19.91
C ASN A 130 3.06 7.30 -18.85
N LYS A 131 2.96 6.11 -18.25
CA LYS A 131 2.06 5.75 -17.13
C LYS A 131 2.81 5.37 -15.86
N ILE A 132 4.02 5.88 -15.69
CA ILE A 132 4.87 5.59 -14.54
C ILE A 132 4.15 5.85 -13.21
N LYS A 133 3.31 6.88 -13.13
CA LYS A 133 2.49 7.15 -11.94
C LYS A 133 1.56 6.00 -11.57
N GLN A 134 0.92 5.40 -12.58
CA GLN A 134 0.04 4.26 -12.34
C GLN A 134 0.82 3.04 -11.86
N LEU A 135 1.99 2.78 -12.46
CA LEU A 135 2.89 1.71 -12.02
C LEU A 135 3.33 1.92 -10.57
N SER A 136 3.73 3.15 -10.19
CA SER A 136 4.12 3.47 -8.81
C SER A 136 2.99 3.23 -7.81
N HIS A 137 1.74 3.56 -8.17
CA HIS A 137 0.58 3.28 -7.30
C HIS A 137 0.33 1.79 -7.12
N TYR A 138 0.54 0.96 -8.15
CA TYR A 138 0.46 -0.50 -7.99
C TYR A 138 1.54 -1.05 -7.06
N ILE A 139 2.75 -0.49 -7.13
CA ILE A 139 3.82 -0.84 -6.19
C ILE A 139 3.42 -0.43 -4.76
N SER A 140 2.94 0.80 -4.57
CA SER A 140 2.47 1.28 -3.27
C SER A 140 1.38 0.39 -2.68
N ASP A 141 0.41 -0.02 -3.50
CA ASP A 141 -0.67 -0.92 -3.08
C ASP A 141 -0.13 -2.30 -2.69
N GLY A 142 0.84 -2.84 -3.45
CA GLY A 142 1.47 -4.12 -3.12
C GLY A 142 2.29 -4.09 -1.84
N ILE A 143 3.00 -2.99 -1.56
CA ILE A 143 3.73 -2.79 -0.30
C ILE A 143 2.75 -2.68 0.87
N TYR A 144 1.70 -1.88 0.71
CA TYR A 144 0.67 -1.69 1.72
C TYR A 144 -0.01 -3.02 2.09
N GLU A 145 -0.44 -3.78 1.08
CA GLU A 145 -1.13 -5.06 1.26
C GLU A 145 -0.24 -6.09 1.95
N GLU A 146 1.04 -6.19 1.57
CA GLU A 146 1.96 -7.15 2.15
C GLU A 146 2.22 -6.90 3.64
N ILE A 147 2.33 -5.62 4.03
CA ILE A 147 2.69 -5.27 5.42
C ILE A 147 1.46 -5.26 6.33
N THR A 148 0.31 -4.77 5.83
CA THR A 148 -0.90 -4.58 6.65
C THR A 148 -1.91 -5.73 6.52
N GLY A 149 -1.79 -6.56 5.48
CA GLY A 149 -2.81 -7.56 5.12
C GLY A 149 -4.08 -6.96 4.51
N ILE A 150 -4.12 -5.63 4.30
CA ILE A 150 -5.28 -4.90 3.79
C ILE A 150 -4.99 -4.46 2.36
N LYS A 151 -5.95 -4.67 1.45
CA LYS A 151 -5.78 -4.26 0.04
C LYS A 151 -5.57 -2.76 -0.09
N GLY A 152 -4.50 -2.36 -0.80
CA GLY A 152 -4.19 -0.98 -1.10
C GLY A 152 -5.21 -0.35 -2.05
N VAL A 153 -5.33 0.98 -1.99
CA VAL A 153 -6.29 1.76 -2.79
C VAL A 153 -5.65 2.93 -3.54
N ALA A 154 -4.31 3.02 -3.57
CA ALA A 154 -3.59 4.11 -4.23
C ALA A 154 -3.81 4.11 -5.75
N SER A 155 -3.91 2.91 -6.36
CA SER A 155 -4.16 2.73 -7.79
C SER A 155 -5.62 2.89 -8.19
N THR A 156 -6.56 3.02 -7.24
CA THR A 156 -8.00 3.07 -7.53
C THR A 156 -8.41 4.41 -8.15
N LYS A 157 -9.39 4.34 -9.05
CA LYS A 157 -10.01 5.51 -9.67
C LYS A 157 -11.42 5.66 -9.15
N ILE A 158 -11.77 6.86 -8.68
CA ILE A 158 -13.12 7.15 -8.21
C ILE A 158 -13.89 7.84 -9.34
N LEU A 159 -15.00 7.21 -9.76
CA LEU A 159 -15.95 7.82 -10.67
C LEU A 159 -16.92 8.67 -9.85
N TYR A 160 -17.03 9.96 -10.15
CA TYR A 160 -18.00 10.83 -9.52
C TYR A 160 -18.88 11.53 -10.54
N ARG A 161 -20.13 11.77 -10.16
CA ARG A 161 -21.08 12.55 -10.93
C ARG A 161 -21.21 13.94 -10.30
N ARG A 162 -20.89 14.98 -11.05
CA ARG A 162 -21.14 16.36 -10.64
C ARG A 162 -22.52 16.76 -11.17
N GLY A 163 -23.49 16.88 -10.28
CA GLY A 163 -24.80 17.47 -10.60
C GLY A 163 -24.71 18.97 -10.44
N CYS A 164 -24.99 19.74 -11.51
CA CYS A 164 -25.27 21.17 -11.37
C CYS A 164 -26.81 21.34 -11.20
N TYR A 165 -27.21 21.95 -10.10
CA TYR A 165 -28.60 22.32 -9.88
C TYR A 165 -28.99 23.36 -10.94
N GLY A 166 -29.89 23.00 -11.88
CA GLY A 166 -30.44 23.93 -12.87
C GLY A 166 -29.88 23.85 -14.29
N SER A 167 -29.01 22.93 -14.65
CA SER A 167 -28.59 22.73 -16.03
C SER A 167 -28.52 21.23 -16.39
N SER A 168 -29.07 20.91 -17.57
CA SER A 168 -29.13 19.55 -18.10
C SER A 168 -27.80 18.99 -18.59
N ARG A 169 -26.68 19.58 -18.23
CA ARG A 169 -25.35 19.12 -18.63
C ARG A 169 -24.77 18.18 -17.56
N PHE A 170 -24.67 16.92 -17.92
CA PHE A 170 -24.02 15.90 -17.09
C PHE A 170 -22.54 15.79 -17.49
N ALA A 171 -21.64 16.04 -16.55
CA ALA A 171 -20.23 15.71 -16.71
C ALA A 171 -19.93 14.48 -15.88
N ILE A 172 -19.45 13.43 -16.54
CA ILE A 172 -18.87 12.25 -15.86
C ILE A 172 -17.38 12.49 -15.78
N GLY A 173 -16.85 12.62 -14.58
CA GLY A 173 -15.42 12.81 -14.34
C GLY A 173 -14.82 11.59 -13.62
N LEU A 174 -13.65 11.17 -14.06
CA LEU A 174 -12.80 10.26 -13.27
C LEU A 174 -12.04 11.12 -12.27
N TYR A 175 -12.34 10.97 -10.99
CA TYR A 175 -11.58 11.63 -9.94
C TYR A 175 -10.31 10.81 -9.66
N ASP A 176 -9.18 11.36 -10.08
CA ASP A 176 -7.90 10.93 -9.58
C ASP A 176 -7.63 11.77 -8.31
N ARG A 177 -7.49 11.14 -7.15
CA ARG A 177 -7.25 11.80 -5.85
C ARG A 177 -6.09 12.81 -5.86
N ARG A 178 -5.30 12.85 -6.92
CA ARG A 178 -4.10 13.67 -7.06
C ARG A 178 -4.32 15.05 -7.66
N TYR A 179 -5.47 15.31 -8.27
CA TYR A 179 -5.78 16.64 -8.80
C TYR A 179 -6.52 17.48 -7.77
N LYS A 180 -5.73 18.24 -7.00
CA LYS A 180 -6.26 19.37 -6.24
C LYS A 180 -6.86 20.35 -7.24
N HIS A 181 -8.14 20.64 -7.10
CA HIS A 181 -8.92 21.58 -7.88
C HIS A 181 -8.10 22.86 -8.16
N ARG A 182 -7.78 23.15 -9.40
CA ARG A 182 -7.70 24.52 -9.88
C ARG A 182 -9.06 24.86 -10.43
N SER A 183 -9.80 25.65 -9.68
CA SER A 183 -10.98 26.32 -10.18
C SER A 183 -10.56 27.34 -11.26
N PRO A 184 -11.38 27.56 -12.30
CA PRO A 184 -11.12 28.62 -13.26
C PRO A 184 -11.21 30.00 -12.61
#